data_98ebc59ee06db669b4132a457892a1f3
#
_entry.id   98ebc59ee06db669b4132a457892a1f3
#
_cell.length_a   1.000
_cell.length_b   1.000
_cell.length_c   1.000
_cell.angle_alpha   90.00
_cell.angle_beta   90.00
_cell.angle_gamma   90.00
#
_symmetry.space_group_name_H-M   'P 1'
#
loop_
_entity.id
_entity.type
_entity.pdbx_description
1 polymer ?
#
loop_
_entity_poly.entity_id
_entity_poly.type
_entity_poly.pdbx_seq_one_letter_code
_entity_poly.pdbx_strand_id
1 'polypeptide(L)'
;EMVVQRMELGEPDESGRRRPVVIEGSEYTIGVDQVVVSVGVSPNPLIPRQVPDLEVTRYGTFVVNTGTMQTSIPDIFAGGDIVRGGATVILAMGDGRRAAAGIHSFLSGK
;
A
#
# COMPACT_ATOMS: atom_id res chain seq x y z
N GLU A 1 0.85 19.34 25.88
CA GLU A 1 1.55 20.06 24.81
C GLU A 1 2.06 19.07 23.77
N MET A 2 2.12 19.50 22.50
CA MET A 2 2.67 18.72 21.41
C MET A 2 3.67 19.58 20.63
N VAL A 3 4.88 19.06 20.41
CA VAL A 3 5.87 19.70 19.53
C VAL A 3 5.60 19.25 18.10
N VAL A 4 5.49 20.19 17.20
CA VAL A 4 5.25 19.95 15.76
C VAL A 4 6.28 20.68 14.93
N GLN A 5 6.50 20.21 13.70
CA GLN A 5 7.47 20.76 12.79
C GLN A 5 6.76 21.17 11.49
N ARG A 6 7.16 22.28 10.91
CA ARG A 6 6.60 22.74 9.64
C ARG A 6 7.14 21.90 8.50
N MET A 7 6.28 21.68 7.51
CA MET A 7 6.59 20.92 6.31
C MET A 7 6.34 21.79 5.08
N GLU A 8 7.12 21.61 4.04
CA GLU A 8 6.87 22.16 2.73
C GLU A 8 6.66 21.03 1.71
N LEU A 9 6.06 21.33 0.57
CA LEU A 9 5.89 20.35 -0.50
C LEU A 9 7.16 20.28 -1.34
N GLY A 10 7.84 19.14 -1.32
CA GLY A 10 9.00 18.84 -2.15
C GLY A 10 8.67 18.73 -3.64
N GLU A 11 9.65 18.30 -4.43
CA GLU A 11 9.48 18.06 -5.86
C GLU A 11 8.51 16.92 -6.14
N PRO A 12 7.77 16.95 -7.26
CA PRO A 12 6.90 15.84 -7.66
C PRO A 12 7.72 14.57 -7.90
N ASP A 13 7.23 13.43 -7.37
CA ASP A 13 7.76 12.11 -7.70
C ASP A 13 7.25 11.66 -9.09
N GLU A 14 7.67 10.45 -9.53
CA GLU A 14 7.28 9.87 -10.83
C GLU A 14 5.76 9.77 -11.04
N SER A 15 4.98 9.77 -9.98
CA SER A 15 3.51 9.79 -10.03
C SER A 15 2.92 11.20 -10.08
N GLY A 16 3.75 12.23 -10.03
CA GLY A 16 3.35 13.63 -9.92
C GLY A 16 2.98 14.08 -8.51
N ARG A 17 3.15 13.22 -7.51
CA ARG A 17 2.82 13.53 -6.11
C ARG A 17 3.99 14.23 -5.42
N ARG A 18 3.70 15.39 -4.83
CA ARG A 18 4.65 16.13 -4.00
C ARG A 18 4.58 15.63 -2.56
N ARG A 19 5.70 15.15 -2.04
CA ARG A 19 5.79 14.68 -0.65
C ARG A 19 6.15 15.82 0.29
N PRO A 20 5.63 15.82 1.52
CA PRO A 20 6.07 16.76 2.53
C PRO A 20 7.56 16.56 2.86
N VAL A 21 8.29 17.66 2.93
CA VAL A 21 9.71 17.72 3.36
C VAL A 21 9.77 18.59 4.61
N VAL A 22 10.56 18.16 5.56
CA VAL A 22 10.74 18.86 6.84
C VAL A 22 11.50 20.16 6.62
N ILE A 23 11.03 21.26 7.22
CA ILE A 23 11.77 22.50 7.33
C ILE A 23 12.56 22.43 8.65
N GLU A 24 13.88 22.30 8.57
CA GLU A 24 14.75 22.22 9.74
C GLU A 24 14.65 23.48 10.61
N GLY A 25 14.66 23.28 11.94
CA GLY A 25 14.58 24.37 12.91
C GLY A 25 13.22 25.07 12.96
N SER A 26 12.17 24.46 12.42
CA SER A 26 10.83 25.03 12.38
C SER A 26 9.89 24.48 13.46
N GLU A 27 10.44 23.81 14.46
CA GLU A 27 9.69 23.22 15.56
C GLU A 27 8.96 24.32 16.36
N TYR A 28 7.72 24.04 16.71
CA TYR A 28 6.94 24.88 17.61
C TYR A 28 5.99 24.03 18.45
N THR A 29 5.61 24.58 19.59
CA THR A 29 4.72 23.89 20.54
C THR A 29 3.30 24.38 20.38
N ILE A 30 2.35 23.45 20.37
CA ILE A 30 0.92 23.75 20.48
C ILE A 30 0.37 23.16 21.77
N GLY A 31 -0.50 23.94 22.44
CA GLY A 31 -1.22 23.50 23.62
C GLY A 31 -2.34 22.56 23.21
N VAL A 32 -2.31 21.34 23.74
CA VAL A 32 -3.33 20.31 23.50
C VAL A 32 -3.54 19.51 24.78
N ASP A 33 -4.77 19.06 25.00
CA ASP A 33 -5.12 18.18 26.12
C ASP A 33 -5.04 16.72 25.71
N GLN A 34 -5.32 16.42 24.42
CA GLN A 34 -5.31 15.08 23.88
C GLN A 34 -4.79 15.08 22.43
N VAL A 35 -4.07 14.04 22.05
CA VAL A 35 -3.63 13.79 20.69
C VAL A 35 -4.18 12.44 20.23
N VAL A 36 -4.88 12.42 19.10
CA VAL A 36 -5.37 11.20 18.45
C VAL A 36 -4.57 10.98 17.17
N VAL A 37 -3.83 9.88 17.11
CA VAL A 37 -3.10 9.48 15.90
C VAL A 37 -3.99 8.56 15.07
N SER A 38 -4.39 9.03 13.89
CA SER A 38 -5.27 8.30 12.96
C SER A 38 -4.70 8.37 11.54
N VAL A 39 -3.46 7.93 11.38
CA VAL A 39 -2.70 8.04 10.13
C VAL A 39 -2.30 6.68 9.59
N GLY A 40 -2.57 6.49 8.29
CA GLY A 40 -2.11 5.36 7.51
C GLY A 40 -2.81 4.05 7.82
N VAL A 41 -2.76 3.19 6.82
CA VAL A 41 -3.15 1.78 6.91
C VAL A 41 -1.96 0.99 6.38
N SER A 42 -1.53 -0.03 7.12
CA SER A 42 -0.47 -0.94 6.70
C SER A 42 -1.05 -2.30 6.37
N PRO A 43 -0.49 -3.01 5.37
CA PRO A 43 -0.87 -4.39 5.08
C PRO A 43 -0.71 -5.27 6.32
N ASN A 44 -1.65 -6.22 6.50
CA ASN A 44 -1.54 -7.18 7.60
C ASN A 44 -0.36 -8.14 7.32
N PRO A 45 0.64 -8.24 8.21
CA PRO A 45 1.82 -9.08 7.99
C PRO A 45 1.58 -10.57 8.24
N LEU A 46 0.35 -10.98 8.57
CA LEU A 46 0.05 -12.37 8.94
C LEU A 46 0.37 -13.35 7.80
N ILE A 47 -0.11 -13.06 6.59
CA ILE A 47 0.10 -13.94 5.43
C ILE A 47 1.58 -14.05 5.06
N PRO A 48 2.34 -12.95 4.85
CA PRO A 48 3.76 -13.05 4.56
C PRO A 48 4.58 -13.78 5.64
N ARG A 49 4.17 -13.70 6.90
CA ARG A 49 4.84 -14.46 7.99
C ARG A 49 4.59 -15.96 7.91
N GLN A 50 3.43 -16.37 7.42
CA GLN A 50 3.08 -17.79 7.26
C GLN A 50 3.56 -18.37 5.93
N VAL A 51 3.79 -17.52 4.93
CA VAL A 51 4.21 -17.88 3.58
C VAL A 51 5.47 -17.09 3.23
N PRO A 52 6.66 -17.49 3.72
CA PRO A 52 7.90 -16.73 3.57
C PRO A 52 8.34 -16.52 2.12
N ASP A 53 7.95 -17.43 1.21
CA ASP A 53 8.30 -17.36 -0.21
C ASP A 53 7.40 -16.40 -1.01
N LEU A 54 6.39 -15.79 -0.35
CA LEU A 54 5.54 -14.78 -0.95
C LEU A 54 6.29 -13.46 -1.07
N GLU A 55 6.51 -13.02 -2.29
CA GLU A 55 7.22 -11.77 -2.56
C GLU A 55 6.38 -10.56 -2.15
N VAL A 56 6.97 -9.68 -1.32
CA VAL A 56 6.34 -8.44 -0.86
C VAL A 56 7.25 -7.25 -1.10
N THR A 57 6.65 -6.08 -1.28
CA THR A 57 7.38 -4.82 -1.37
C THR A 57 7.91 -4.38 0.00
N ARG A 58 8.79 -3.38 0.03
CA ARG A 58 9.24 -2.74 1.28
C ARG A 58 8.11 -2.17 2.15
N TYR A 59 6.92 -1.99 1.57
CA TYR A 59 5.73 -1.50 2.28
C TYR A 59 4.81 -2.63 2.76
N GLY A 60 5.17 -3.89 2.51
CA GLY A 60 4.39 -5.06 2.89
C GLY A 60 3.24 -5.39 1.94
N THR A 61 3.11 -4.71 0.79
CA THR A 61 2.13 -5.07 -0.25
C THR A 61 2.64 -6.23 -1.08
N PHE A 62 1.74 -7.05 -1.63
CA PHE A 62 2.11 -8.23 -2.41
C PHE A 62 2.56 -7.83 -3.82
N VAL A 63 3.63 -8.46 -4.30
CA VAL A 63 4.06 -8.35 -5.68
C VAL A 63 3.23 -9.31 -6.54
N VAL A 64 2.61 -8.79 -7.60
CA VAL A 64 1.79 -9.59 -8.52
C VAL A 64 2.08 -9.26 -9.97
N ASN A 65 1.82 -10.21 -10.86
CA ASN A 65 1.67 -9.93 -12.28
C ASN A 65 0.39 -9.12 -12.49
N THR A 66 0.49 -7.88 -12.94
CA THR A 66 -0.64 -6.95 -13.06
C THR A 66 -1.70 -7.37 -14.09
N GLY A 67 -1.36 -8.25 -15.03
CA GLY A 67 -2.30 -8.81 -16.02
C GLY A 67 -3.16 -9.94 -15.46
N THR A 68 -2.56 -10.82 -14.64
CA THR A 68 -3.21 -12.01 -14.11
C THR A 68 -3.54 -11.91 -12.63
N MET A 69 -2.96 -10.96 -11.91
CA MET A 69 -3.02 -10.80 -10.45
C MET A 69 -2.42 -11.98 -9.68
N GLN A 70 -1.60 -12.81 -10.33
CA GLN A 70 -0.87 -13.92 -9.73
C GLN A 70 0.34 -13.41 -8.96
N THR A 71 0.58 -13.96 -7.79
CA THR A 71 1.75 -13.63 -6.95
C THR A 71 3.00 -14.39 -7.41
N SER A 72 4.09 -14.30 -6.64
CA SER A 72 5.29 -15.15 -6.79
C SER A 72 5.00 -16.64 -6.60
N ILE A 73 3.88 -16.98 -5.94
CA ILE A 73 3.43 -18.36 -5.72
C ILE A 73 2.33 -18.68 -6.72
N PRO A 74 2.48 -19.71 -7.56
CA PRO A 74 1.62 -19.94 -8.73
C PRO A 74 0.11 -20.11 -8.45
N ASP A 75 -0.26 -20.62 -7.29
CA ASP A 75 -1.64 -20.89 -6.89
C ASP A 75 -2.24 -19.79 -5.98
N ILE A 76 -1.48 -18.70 -5.74
CA ILE A 76 -1.92 -17.55 -4.95
C ILE A 76 -2.12 -16.32 -5.84
N PHE A 77 -3.30 -15.73 -5.75
CA PHE A 77 -3.68 -14.51 -6.45
C PHE A 77 -4.06 -13.43 -5.45
N ALA A 78 -3.76 -12.18 -5.76
CA ALA A 78 -4.08 -11.06 -4.89
C ALA A 78 -4.47 -9.81 -5.69
N GLY A 79 -5.34 -8.98 -5.09
CA GLY A 79 -5.77 -7.71 -5.69
C GLY A 79 -6.31 -6.73 -4.66
N GLY A 80 -6.54 -5.49 -5.06
CA GLY A 80 -7.00 -4.42 -4.17
C GLY A 80 -5.89 -3.85 -3.30
N ASP A 81 -6.24 -3.42 -2.10
CA ASP A 81 -5.34 -2.67 -1.22
C ASP A 81 -4.09 -3.46 -0.81
N ILE A 82 -4.17 -4.78 -0.74
CA ILE A 82 -3.01 -5.61 -0.42
C ILE A 82 -1.92 -5.56 -1.51
N VAL A 83 -2.29 -5.20 -2.73
CA VAL A 83 -1.36 -5.04 -3.86
C VAL A 83 -1.00 -3.58 -4.09
N ARG A 84 -2.01 -2.68 -4.04
CA ARG A 84 -1.84 -1.27 -4.41
C ARG A 84 -1.44 -0.35 -3.25
N GLY A 85 -1.58 -0.81 -2.01
CA GLY A 85 -1.73 0.07 -0.86
C GLY A 85 -3.16 0.64 -0.78
N GLY A 86 -3.41 1.56 0.13
CA GLY A 86 -4.73 2.19 0.24
C GLY A 86 -5.13 2.91 -1.06
N ALA A 87 -6.18 2.44 -1.71
CA ALA A 87 -6.65 2.94 -2.99
C ALA A 87 -8.18 3.09 -3.00
N THR A 88 -8.78 3.23 -4.19
CA THR A 88 -10.23 3.38 -4.31
C THR A 88 -10.94 2.04 -4.44
N VAL A 89 -12.20 1.99 -4.02
CA VAL A 89 -13.07 0.80 -4.17
C VAL A 89 -13.15 0.35 -5.64
N ILE A 90 -13.22 1.29 -6.58
CA ILE A 90 -13.29 0.98 -8.02
C ILE A 90 -12.04 0.22 -8.48
N LEU A 91 -10.86 0.62 -8.04
CA LEU A 91 -9.61 -0.07 -8.36
C LEU A 91 -9.56 -1.46 -7.72
N ALA A 92 -9.98 -1.60 -6.47
CA ALA A 92 -10.05 -2.88 -5.79
C ALA A 92 -11.01 -3.85 -6.49
N MET A 93 -12.18 -3.39 -6.93
CA MET A 93 -13.13 -4.18 -7.73
C MET A 93 -12.53 -4.59 -9.09
N GLY A 94 -11.83 -3.69 -9.76
CA GLY A 94 -11.13 -3.97 -11.02
C GLY A 94 -10.07 -5.05 -10.84
N ASP A 95 -9.29 -5.00 -9.77
CA ASP A 95 -8.30 -6.02 -9.44
C ASP A 95 -8.95 -7.38 -9.13
N GLY A 96 -10.04 -7.39 -8.35
CA GLY A 96 -10.80 -8.60 -8.06
C GLY A 96 -11.31 -9.31 -9.33
N ARG A 97 -11.82 -8.54 -10.31
CA ARG A 97 -12.24 -9.10 -11.60
C ARG A 97 -11.07 -9.68 -12.39
N ARG A 98 -9.91 -9.01 -12.40
CA ARG A 98 -8.70 -9.53 -13.06
C ARG A 98 -8.18 -10.79 -12.37
N ALA A 99 -8.15 -10.80 -11.04
CA ALA A 99 -7.78 -11.98 -10.27
C ALA A 99 -8.68 -13.16 -10.57
N ALA A 100 -9.99 -12.96 -10.63
CA ALA A 100 -10.96 -14.01 -10.99
C ALA A 100 -10.70 -14.56 -12.40
N ALA A 101 -10.43 -13.70 -13.38
CA ALA A 101 -10.06 -14.13 -14.74
C ALA A 101 -8.73 -14.89 -14.76
N GLY A 102 -7.72 -14.41 -13.99
CA GLY A 102 -6.42 -15.09 -13.85
C GLY A 102 -6.55 -16.48 -13.23
N ILE A 103 -7.34 -16.61 -12.16
CA ILE A 103 -7.64 -17.90 -11.52
C ILE A 103 -8.34 -18.85 -12.51
N HIS A 104 -9.35 -18.33 -13.21
CA HIS A 104 -10.06 -19.15 -14.21
C HIS A 104 -9.12 -19.66 -15.29
N SER A 105 -8.26 -18.81 -15.85
CA SER A 105 -7.26 -19.21 -16.85
C SER A 105 -6.27 -20.22 -16.29
N PHE A 106 -5.79 -20.03 -15.10
CA PHE A 106 -4.88 -20.94 -14.40
C PHE A 106 -5.48 -22.34 -14.23
N LEU A 107 -6.73 -22.42 -13.74
CA LEU A 107 -7.44 -23.69 -13.52
C LEU A 107 -7.86 -24.36 -14.83
N SER A 108 -8.09 -23.60 -15.88
CA SER A 108 -8.50 -24.13 -17.21
C SER A 108 -7.32 -24.53 -18.09
N GLY A 109 -6.07 -24.28 -17.66
CA GLY A 109 -4.86 -24.55 -18.44
C GLY A 109 -4.74 -23.71 -19.71
N LYS A 110 -5.33 -22.52 -19.73
CA LYS A 110 -5.38 -21.60 -20.89
C LYS A 110 -4.55 -20.36 -20.66
#